data_5b4319ea1d862a8525c97c8e7740b450
#
_entry.id   5b4319ea1d862a8525c97c8e7740b450
#
_cell.length_a   1.000
_cell.length_b   1.000
_cell.length_c   1.000
_cell.angle_alpha   90.00
_cell.angle_beta   90.00
_cell.angle_gamma   90.00
#
_symmetry.space_group_name_H-M   'P 1'
#
loop_
_entity.id
_entity.type
_entity.pdbx_description
1 polymer ?
#
loop_
_entity_poly.entity_id
_entity_poly.type
_entity_poly.pdbx_seq_one_letter_code
_entity_poly.pdbx_strand_id
1 'polypeptide(L)'
;MAHAKNHDYHILNPSLWPLVGALFGFIMLFGAVLFFHDKGPYLLLIGFVGVLYVMYGWWAETVTENKEGDHTPVVLIGLRYGFILFIMSEVMFFLAWFWTFFKHAMYPMGEMSPIVDGVWPPVGIETFDPWHLPLINTLILSLIHI
;
A
#
# COMPACT_ATOMS: atom_id res chain seq x y z
N MET A 1 6.63 17.33 -32.73
CA MET A 1 5.45 18.13 -33.03
C MET A 1 4.40 17.80 -31.99
N ALA A 2 4.07 18.72 -31.07
CA ALA A 2 3.02 18.51 -30.10
C ALA A 2 1.69 18.42 -30.86
N HIS A 3 1.04 17.26 -30.82
CA HIS A 3 -0.33 17.13 -31.30
C HIS A 3 -1.21 18.10 -30.51
N ALA A 4 -1.85 19.06 -31.20
CA ALA A 4 -2.82 19.92 -30.56
C ALA A 4 -3.95 19.03 -30.01
N LYS A 5 -3.99 18.84 -28.69
CA LYS A 5 -5.03 18.07 -28.02
C LYS A 5 -6.35 18.82 -28.13
N ASN A 6 -7.38 18.14 -28.59
CA ASN A 6 -8.74 18.69 -28.71
C ASN A 6 -9.61 18.39 -27.47
N HIS A 7 -9.01 17.89 -26.39
CA HIS A 7 -9.68 17.55 -25.14
C HIS A 7 -8.73 17.71 -23.95
N ASP A 8 -9.29 17.90 -22.76
CA ASP A 8 -8.54 18.11 -21.51
C ASP A 8 -8.32 16.81 -20.69
N TYR A 9 -8.81 15.67 -21.20
CA TYR A 9 -8.70 14.39 -20.51
C TYR A 9 -7.34 13.73 -20.74
N HIS A 10 -6.90 12.90 -19.78
CA HIS A 10 -5.65 12.12 -19.83
C HIS A 10 -5.83 10.87 -20.70
N ILE A 11 -5.85 11.07 -22.01
CA ILE A 11 -5.92 9.98 -23.00
C ILE A 11 -4.59 9.94 -23.74
N LEU A 12 -3.70 9.05 -23.30
CA LEU A 12 -2.35 8.87 -23.81
C LEU A 12 -2.23 7.56 -24.59
N ASN A 13 -1.07 7.39 -25.23
CA ASN A 13 -0.75 6.15 -25.90
C ASN A 13 -0.67 5.00 -24.88
N PRO A 14 -1.03 3.77 -25.26
CA PRO A 14 -0.91 2.62 -24.38
C PRO A 14 0.51 2.43 -23.87
N SER A 15 0.68 2.33 -22.55
CA SER A 15 1.95 2.03 -21.89
C SER A 15 2.07 0.54 -21.61
N LEU A 16 3.29 0.02 -21.60
CA LEU A 16 3.57 -1.38 -21.26
C LEU A 16 3.73 -1.60 -19.75
N TRP A 17 3.85 -0.53 -18.95
CA TRP A 17 4.10 -0.64 -17.52
C TRP A 17 3.03 -1.43 -16.75
N PRO A 18 1.72 -1.27 -17.01
CA PRO A 18 0.69 -2.07 -16.35
C PRO A 18 0.85 -3.57 -16.59
N LEU A 19 1.17 -3.97 -17.82
CA LEU A 19 1.39 -5.38 -18.16
C LEU A 19 2.62 -5.95 -17.47
N VAL A 20 3.74 -5.23 -17.54
CA VAL A 20 5.00 -5.63 -16.90
C VAL A 20 4.86 -5.64 -15.38
N GLY A 21 4.12 -4.67 -14.83
CA GLY A 21 3.81 -4.60 -13.41
C GLY A 21 2.96 -5.77 -12.93
N ALA A 22 1.95 -6.16 -13.69
CA ALA A 22 1.14 -7.34 -13.41
C ALA A 22 1.98 -8.63 -13.43
N LEU A 23 2.88 -8.77 -14.40
CA LEU A 23 3.77 -9.92 -14.49
C LEU A 23 4.71 -10.03 -13.28
N PHE A 24 5.43 -8.95 -12.94
CA PHE A 24 6.35 -8.98 -11.80
C PHE A 24 5.61 -9.04 -10.45
N GLY A 25 4.43 -8.43 -10.34
CA GLY A 25 3.55 -8.59 -9.19
C GLY A 25 3.13 -10.04 -8.98
N PHE A 26 2.73 -10.73 -10.05
CA PHE A 26 2.42 -12.15 -10.01
C PHE A 26 3.63 -13.00 -9.60
N ILE A 27 4.80 -12.77 -10.21
CA ILE A 27 6.04 -13.48 -9.88
C ILE A 27 6.40 -13.27 -8.40
N MET A 28 6.26 -12.05 -7.88
CA MET A 28 6.55 -11.72 -6.49
C MET A 28 5.62 -12.46 -5.52
N LEU A 29 4.31 -12.40 -5.76
CA LEU A 29 3.33 -13.03 -4.87
C LEU A 29 3.40 -14.55 -4.94
N PHE A 30 3.56 -15.12 -6.14
CA PHE A 30 3.77 -16.55 -6.30
C PHE A 30 5.09 -17.01 -5.65
N GLY A 31 6.15 -16.20 -5.82
CA GLY A 31 7.42 -16.42 -5.14
C GLY A 31 7.31 -16.36 -3.62
N ALA A 32 6.47 -15.48 -3.07
CA ALA A 32 6.19 -15.43 -1.63
C ALA A 32 5.51 -16.71 -1.14
N VAL A 33 4.53 -17.23 -1.88
CA VAL A 33 3.89 -18.52 -1.56
C VAL A 33 4.93 -19.65 -1.54
N LEU A 34 5.81 -19.72 -2.54
CA LEU A 34 6.86 -20.73 -2.58
C LEU A 34 7.87 -20.56 -1.43
N PHE A 35 8.22 -19.34 -1.09
CA PHE A 35 9.10 -19.03 0.04
C PHE A 35 8.53 -19.55 1.36
N PHE A 36 7.25 -19.32 1.64
CA PHE A 36 6.57 -19.84 2.83
C PHE A 36 6.42 -21.37 2.85
N HIS A 37 6.63 -22.04 1.71
CA HIS A 37 6.66 -23.49 1.59
C HIS A 37 8.09 -24.05 1.48
N ASP A 38 9.09 -23.32 1.97
CA ASP A 38 10.50 -23.71 2.01
C ASP A 38 11.15 -24.03 0.63
N LYS A 39 10.60 -23.42 -0.45
CA LYS A 39 11.15 -23.59 -1.82
C LYS A 39 12.25 -22.57 -2.18
N GLY A 40 12.65 -21.74 -1.22
CA GLY A 40 13.70 -20.74 -1.37
C GLY A 40 13.19 -19.35 -1.84
N PRO A 41 14.01 -18.29 -1.67
CA PRO A 41 13.59 -16.90 -1.86
C PRO A 41 13.76 -16.37 -3.29
N TYR A 42 14.36 -17.14 -4.22
CA TYR A 42 14.84 -16.60 -5.50
C TYR A 42 13.73 -15.96 -6.34
N LEU A 43 12.58 -16.62 -6.46
CA LEU A 43 11.48 -16.13 -7.27
C LEU A 43 10.84 -14.87 -6.63
N LEU A 44 10.74 -14.84 -5.30
CA LEU A 44 10.31 -13.68 -4.54
C LEU A 44 11.22 -12.48 -4.81
N LEU A 45 12.53 -12.67 -4.73
CA LEU A 45 13.53 -11.62 -4.97
C LEU A 45 13.49 -11.10 -6.40
N ILE A 46 13.39 -11.99 -7.39
CA ILE A 46 13.25 -11.58 -8.80
C ILE A 46 11.98 -10.75 -8.99
N GLY A 47 10.85 -11.21 -8.46
CA GLY A 47 9.59 -10.47 -8.52
C GLY A 47 9.68 -9.12 -7.83
N PHE A 48 10.28 -9.06 -6.64
CA PHE A 48 10.46 -7.83 -5.88
C PHE A 48 11.32 -6.80 -6.63
N VAL A 49 12.48 -7.20 -7.15
CA VAL A 49 13.34 -6.32 -7.95
C VAL A 49 12.61 -5.86 -9.22
N GLY A 50 11.86 -6.76 -9.87
CA GLY A 50 11.04 -6.42 -11.04
C GLY A 50 9.96 -5.39 -10.72
N VAL A 51 9.26 -5.51 -9.58
CA VAL A 51 8.28 -4.51 -9.12
C VAL A 51 8.94 -3.15 -8.88
N LEU A 52 10.11 -3.12 -8.22
CA LEU A 52 10.85 -1.87 -8.02
C LEU A 52 11.25 -1.21 -9.35
N TYR A 53 11.69 -2.01 -10.32
CA TYR A 53 12.00 -1.52 -11.66
C TYR A 53 10.79 -0.90 -12.36
N VAL A 54 9.64 -1.58 -12.29
CA VAL A 54 8.37 -1.07 -12.84
C VAL A 54 7.95 0.23 -12.16
N MET A 55 8.02 0.29 -10.82
CA MET A 55 7.69 1.50 -10.07
C MET A 55 8.55 2.69 -10.54
N TYR A 56 9.85 2.49 -10.62
CA TYR A 56 10.75 3.54 -11.09
C TYR A 56 10.42 4.00 -12.52
N GLY A 57 10.27 3.05 -13.45
CA GLY A 57 10.00 3.36 -14.85
C GLY A 57 8.64 4.04 -15.05
N TRP A 58 7.61 3.53 -14.41
CA TRP A 58 6.26 4.11 -14.52
C TRP A 58 6.18 5.51 -13.92
N TRP A 59 6.81 5.73 -12.76
CA TRP A 59 6.84 7.07 -12.17
C TRP A 59 7.68 8.05 -12.99
N ALA A 60 8.77 7.60 -13.61
CA ALA A 60 9.55 8.42 -14.51
C ALA A 60 8.73 8.84 -15.75
N GLU A 61 7.93 7.92 -16.32
CA GLU A 61 6.99 8.23 -17.40
C GLU A 61 5.96 9.27 -16.97
N THR A 62 5.32 9.09 -15.80
CA THR A 62 4.36 10.07 -15.25
C THR A 62 4.95 11.46 -15.05
N VAL A 63 6.23 11.55 -14.62
CA VAL A 63 6.93 12.84 -14.51
C VAL A 63 7.15 13.46 -15.88
N THR A 64 7.43 12.65 -16.90
CA THR A 64 7.60 13.12 -18.28
C THR A 64 6.29 13.64 -18.85
N GLU A 65 5.19 12.92 -18.66
CA GLU A 65 3.83 13.34 -19.04
C GLU A 65 3.46 14.72 -18.44
N ASN A 66 3.81 14.92 -17.16
CA ASN A 66 3.60 16.23 -16.54
C ASN A 66 4.42 17.35 -17.20
N LYS A 67 5.68 17.08 -17.57
CA LYS A 67 6.54 18.07 -18.24
C LYS A 67 6.09 18.38 -19.67
N GLU A 68 5.48 17.41 -20.34
CA GLU A 68 4.91 17.54 -21.68
C GLU A 68 3.55 18.26 -21.69
N GLY A 69 2.99 18.55 -20.51
CA GLY A 69 1.74 19.29 -20.34
C GLY A 69 0.50 18.42 -20.42
N ASP A 70 0.64 17.10 -20.22
CA ASP A 70 -0.48 16.16 -20.22
C ASP A 70 -1.31 16.23 -18.95
N HIS A 71 -0.79 16.84 -17.89
CA HIS A 71 -1.52 17.10 -16.66
C HIS A 71 -2.29 18.42 -16.74
N THR A 72 -3.39 18.40 -17.48
CA THR A 72 -4.33 19.53 -17.60
C THR A 72 -5.01 19.86 -16.26
N PRO A 73 -5.66 21.03 -16.11
CA PRO A 73 -6.43 21.35 -14.90
C PRO A 73 -7.47 20.29 -14.51
N VAL A 74 -8.12 19.66 -15.49
CA VAL A 74 -9.08 18.56 -15.25
C VAL A 74 -8.38 17.34 -14.66
N VAL A 75 -7.22 16.97 -15.19
CA VAL A 75 -6.40 15.86 -14.67
C VAL A 75 -5.91 16.14 -13.25
N LEU A 76 -5.49 17.37 -12.96
CA LEU A 76 -5.05 17.78 -11.63
C LEU A 76 -6.19 17.69 -10.59
N ILE A 77 -7.42 18.03 -10.97
CA ILE A 77 -8.59 17.82 -10.10
C ILE A 77 -8.79 16.34 -9.84
N GLY A 78 -8.72 15.50 -10.88
CA GLY A 78 -8.82 14.04 -10.74
C GLY A 78 -7.76 13.47 -9.79
N LEU A 79 -6.51 13.90 -9.90
CA LEU A 79 -5.41 13.48 -9.03
C LEU A 79 -5.66 13.89 -7.56
N ARG A 80 -6.19 15.10 -7.31
CA ARG A 80 -6.56 15.55 -5.96
C ARG A 80 -7.65 14.67 -5.35
N TYR A 81 -8.70 14.39 -6.09
CA TYR A 81 -9.77 13.50 -5.62
C TYR A 81 -9.25 12.07 -5.39
N GLY A 82 -8.41 11.57 -6.28
CA GLY A 82 -7.77 10.26 -6.11
C GLY A 82 -6.94 10.19 -4.83
N PHE A 83 -6.17 11.23 -4.52
CA PHE A 83 -5.41 11.31 -3.28
C PHE A 83 -6.30 11.40 -2.03
N ILE A 84 -7.38 12.18 -2.07
CA ILE A 84 -8.36 12.24 -0.98
C ILE A 84 -8.99 10.87 -0.74
N LEU A 85 -9.39 10.16 -1.79
CA LEU A 85 -9.95 8.81 -1.68
C LEU A 85 -8.92 7.82 -1.12
N PHE A 86 -7.64 7.94 -1.49
CA PHE A 86 -6.56 7.15 -0.92
C PHE A 86 -6.45 7.39 0.60
N ILE A 87 -6.41 8.65 1.05
CA ILE A 87 -6.39 8.98 2.49
C ILE A 87 -7.62 8.42 3.20
N MET A 88 -8.80 8.52 2.59
CA MET A 88 -10.03 7.94 3.16
C MET A 88 -9.92 6.41 3.31
N SER A 89 -9.29 5.72 2.36
CA SER A 89 -9.06 4.28 2.46
C SER A 89 -8.14 3.93 3.62
N GLU A 90 -7.08 4.71 3.84
CA GLU A 90 -6.18 4.55 4.98
C GLU A 90 -6.89 4.78 6.33
N VAL A 91 -7.73 5.82 6.41
CA VAL A 91 -8.57 6.06 7.59
C VAL A 91 -9.48 4.87 7.89
N MET A 92 -10.14 4.31 6.87
CA MET A 92 -11.00 3.13 7.02
C MET A 92 -10.22 1.88 7.42
N PHE A 93 -8.99 1.71 6.90
CA PHE A 93 -8.08 0.65 7.32
C PHE A 93 -7.76 0.73 8.82
N PHE A 94 -7.36 1.90 9.32
CA PHE A 94 -7.11 2.11 10.74
C PHE A 94 -8.37 1.93 11.60
N LEU A 95 -9.51 2.43 11.12
CA LEU A 95 -10.79 2.28 11.82
C LEU A 95 -11.15 0.79 12.01
N ALA A 96 -10.94 -0.04 10.99
CA ALA A 96 -11.19 -1.48 11.09
C ALA A 96 -10.29 -2.16 12.14
N TRP A 97 -9.01 -1.82 12.18
CA TRP A 97 -8.06 -2.36 13.15
C TRP A 97 -8.35 -1.88 14.57
N PHE A 98 -8.62 -0.60 14.78
CA PHE A 98 -8.98 -0.06 16.09
C PHE A 98 -10.33 -0.62 16.58
N TRP A 99 -11.32 -0.74 15.69
CA TRP A 99 -12.59 -1.37 16.03
C TRP A 99 -12.39 -2.80 16.51
N THR A 100 -11.63 -3.59 15.79
CA THR A 100 -11.36 -4.99 16.14
C THR A 100 -10.61 -5.08 17.47
N PHE A 101 -9.57 -4.26 17.65
CA PHE A 101 -8.80 -4.21 18.88
C PHE A 101 -9.69 -3.86 20.09
N PHE A 102 -10.41 -2.74 20.05
CA PHE A 102 -11.25 -2.30 21.17
C PHE A 102 -12.41 -3.23 21.45
N LYS A 103 -13.01 -3.81 20.40
CA LYS A 103 -14.06 -4.81 20.58
C LYS A 103 -13.56 -5.98 21.42
N HIS A 104 -12.39 -6.55 21.10
CA HIS A 104 -11.86 -7.69 21.82
C HIS A 104 -11.26 -7.32 23.19
N ALA A 105 -10.71 -6.12 23.33
CA ALA A 105 -10.16 -5.65 24.59
C ALA A 105 -11.24 -5.33 25.63
N MET A 106 -12.35 -4.73 25.20
CA MET A 106 -13.45 -4.35 26.11
C MET A 106 -14.47 -5.46 26.34
N TYR A 107 -14.65 -6.35 25.37
CA TYR A 107 -15.62 -7.44 25.39
C TYR A 107 -14.96 -8.79 25.08
N PRO A 108 -14.02 -9.27 25.93
CA PRO A 108 -13.30 -10.51 25.67
C PRO A 108 -14.20 -11.76 25.76
N MET A 109 -15.32 -11.68 26.52
CA MET A 109 -16.31 -12.74 26.65
C MET A 109 -17.53 -12.40 25.80
N GLY A 110 -17.66 -12.94 24.60
CA GLY A 110 -18.86 -12.75 23.81
C GLY A 110 -18.95 -13.75 22.67
N GLU A 111 -20.17 -14.07 22.22
CA GLU A 111 -20.39 -14.92 21.04
C GLU A 111 -19.68 -14.41 19.78
N MET A 112 -19.42 -13.11 19.71
CA MET A 112 -18.71 -12.44 18.60
C MET A 112 -17.20 -12.26 18.85
N SER A 113 -16.66 -12.75 19.96
CA SER A 113 -15.23 -12.72 20.27
C SER A 113 -14.78 -14.12 20.61
N PRO A 114 -14.32 -14.90 19.62
CA PRO A 114 -13.86 -16.28 19.85
C PRO A 114 -12.47 -16.33 20.51
N ILE A 115 -12.08 -15.29 21.25
CA ILE A 115 -10.85 -15.32 22.02
C ILE A 115 -11.03 -16.30 23.15
N VAL A 116 -10.20 -17.34 23.10
CA VAL A 116 -10.17 -18.41 24.07
C VAL A 116 -9.92 -17.82 25.47
N ASP A 117 -10.63 -18.32 26.47
CA ASP A 117 -10.50 -17.97 27.89
C ASP A 117 -11.05 -16.61 28.35
N GLY A 118 -11.60 -15.79 27.47
CA GLY A 118 -12.24 -14.52 27.84
C GLY A 118 -11.32 -13.51 28.53
N VAL A 119 -10.01 -13.60 28.32
CA VAL A 119 -9.00 -12.74 28.90
C VAL A 119 -8.29 -11.96 27.80
N TRP A 120 -8.04 -10.68 28.05
CA TRP A 120 -7.25 -9.83 27.14
C TRP A 120 -5.96 -9.37 27.84
N PRO A 121 -4.78 -9.43 27.21
CA PRO A 121 -4.49 -10.11 25.93
C PRO A 121 -4.69 -11.63 26.02
N PRO A 122 -4.95 -12.33 24.87
CA PRO A 122 -5.11 -13.78 24.86
C PRO A 122 -3.90 -14.51 25.45
N VAL A 123 -4.15 -15.63 26.12
CA VAL A 123 -3.08 -16.44 26.72
C VAL A 123 -2.07 -16.89 25.65
N GLY A 124 -0.78 -16.66 25.92
CA GLY A 124 0.31 -16.98 25.00
C GLY A 124 0.71 -15.84 24.05
N ILE A 125 0.07 -14.67 24.13
CA ILE A 125 0.49 -13.47 23.41
C ILE A 125 1.23 -12.56 24.35
N GLU A 126 2.52 -12.33 24.07
CA GLU A 126 3.32 -11.30 24.73
C GLU A 126 3.14 -9.97 23.98
N THR A 127 2.74 -8.93 24.68
CA THR A 127 2.60 -7.59 24.09
C THR A 127 3.97 -6.93 23.98
N PHE A 128 4.18 -6.17 22.89
CA PHE A 128 5.39 -5.37 22.73
C PHE A 128 5.50 -4.28 23.81
N ASP A 129 6.71 -4.05 24.30
CA ASP A 129 6.98 -2.90 25.16
C ASP A 129 6.83 -1.62 24.33
N PRO A 130 5.89 -0.72 24.68
CA PRO A 130 5.64 0.50 23.92
C PRO A 130 6.81 1.46 23.90
N TRP A 131 7.75 1.39 24.87
CA TRP A 131 8.89 2.27 24.98
C TRP A 131 10.10 1.88 24.10
N HIS A 132 10.07 0.73 23.48
CA HIS A 132 11.11 0.27 22.56
C HIS A 132 10.79 0.60 21.10
N LEU A 133 10.65 -0.44 20.26
CA LEU A 133 10.45 -0.30 18.81
C LEU A 133 9.23 0.54 18.43
N PRO A 134 8.07 0.44 19.10
CA PRO A 134 6.90 1.28 18.78
C PRO A 134 7.17 2.77 18.96
N LEU A 135 7.88 3.18 20.02
CA LEU A 135 8.26 4.57 20.23
C LEU A 135 9.22 5.07 19.15
N ILE A 136 10.22 4.27 18.79
CA ILE A 136 11.17 4.62 17.72
C ILE A 136 10.44 4.83 16.39
N ASN A 137 9.52 3.95 16.03
CA ASN A 137 8.71 4.08 14.82
C ASN A 137 7.88 5.37 14.82
N THR A 138 7.29 5.71 15.96
CA THR A 138 6.52 6.96 16.12
C THR A 138 7.42 8.20 15.98
N LEU A 139 8.63 8.17 16.54
CA LEU A 139 9.60 9.25 16.40
C LEU A 139 10.06 9.43 14.94
N ILE A 140 10.36 8.34 14.24
CA ILE A 140 10.73 8.37 12.82
C ILE A 140 9.58 8.97 11.99
N LEU A 141 8.35 8.56 12.23
CA LEU A 141 7.19 9.09 11.52
C LEU A 141 6.98 10.58 11.83
N SER A 142 7.20 11.01 13.07
CA SER A 142 7.10 12.42 13.49
C SER A 142 8.13 13.32 12.81
N LEU A 143 9.36 12.82 12.57
CA LEU A 143 10.42 13.57 11.91
C LEU A 143 10.13 13.91 10.44
N ILE A 144 9.21 13.20 9.79
CA ILE A 144 8.79 13.49 8.40
C ILE A 144 8.09 14.86 8.30
N HIS A 145 7.55 15.38 9.41
CA HIS A 145 6.82 16.66 9.46
C HIS A 145 7.71 17.87 9.74
N ILE A 146 9.00 17.67 9.94
CA ILE A 146 9.99 18.74 10.18
C ILE A 146 10.79 18.98 8.89
#